data_5871d6fce819848e662fc508c8064a58
#
_entry.id   5871d6fce819848e662fc508c8064a58
#
_cell.length_a   1.000
_cell.length_b   1.000
_cell.length_c   1.000
_cell.angle_alpha   90.00
_cell.angle_beta   90.00
_cell.angle_gamma   90.00
#
_symmetry.space_group_name_H-M   'P 1'
#
loop_
_entity.id
_entity.type
_entity.pdbx_description
1 polymer ?
#
loop_
_entity_poly.entity_id
_entity_poly.type
_entity_poly.pdbx_seq_one_letter_code
_entity_poly.pdbx_strand_id
1 'polypeptide(L)'
;TVRAEELKPTAEQAKQLREQNKKALNDLKKQLFTLSPDAMKQVLKEATPIVQEMAHVGKQFMEAYGAEKRLKNLVDFNDLEHYTLAILAKNQADGWHASEASVYYREKFDEVLVDEYQDINQLQESILYWLRRPLSTEGNLFMVGDVKQSIYSFRLADPTLFIEKYNQY
;
A
#
# COMPACT_ATOMS: atom_id res chain seq x y z
N THR A 1 57.01 16.05 1.29
CA THR A 1 56.61 16.47 -0.05
C THR A 1 55.21 17.05 0.00
N VAL A 2 55.05 18.33 -0.39
CA VAL A 2 53.80 19.12 -0.29
C VAL A 2 52.57 18.37 -0.81
N ARG A 3 52.70 17.60 -1.88
CA ARG A 3 51.61 16.84 -2.49
C ARG A 3 51.05 15.69 -1.61
N ALA A 4 51.83 15.19 -0.68
CA ALA A 4 51.39 14.14 0.26
C ALA A 4 50.59 14.72 1.46
N GLU A 5 50.83 15.98 1.81
CA GLU A 5 50.07 16.67 2.86
C GLU A 5 48.72 17.18 2.39
N GLU A 6 48.61 17.62 1.13
CA GLU A 6 47.35 18.05 0.52
C GLU A 6 46.33 16.89 0.38
N LEU A 7 46.80 15.65 0.25
CA LEU A 7 45.94 14.46 0.09
C LEU A 7 45.52 13.82 1.42
N LYS A 8 46.12 14.24 2.55
CA LYS A 8 45.78 13.68 3.89
C LYS A 8 44.32 13.85 4.26
N PRO A 9 43.69 15.04 4.07
CA PRO A 9 42.27 15.20 4.43
C PRO A 9 41.34 14.30 3.61
N THR A 10 41.60 14.15 2.31
CA THR A 10 40.85 13.30 1.41
C THR A 10 41.01 11.81 1.75
N ALA A 11 42.21 11.39 2.12
CA ALA A 11 42.47 10.02 2.55
C ALA A 11 41.77 9.70 3.88
N GLU A 12 41.71 10.63 4.82
CA GLU A 12 41.03 10.45 6.08
C GLU A 12 39.49 10.39 5.89
N GLN A 13 38.94 11.24 5.03
CA GLN A 13 37.53 11.18 4.65
C GLN A 13 37.17 9.85 3.99
N ALA A 14 37.99 9.37 3.06
CA ALA A 14 37.80 8.07 2.40
C ALA A 14 37.82 6.91 3.42
N LYS A 15 38.71 6.98 4.41
CA LYS A 15 38.79 6.00 5.50
C LYS A 15 37.53 6.03 6.39
N GLN A 16 37.05 7.22 6.77
CA GLN A 16 35.82 7.38 7.54
C GLN A 16 34.61 6.84 6.81
N LEU A 17 34.45 7.16 5.52
CA LEU A 17 33.36 6.63 4.66
C LEU A 17 33.41 5.11 4.55
N ARG A 18 34.61 4.54 4.40
CA ARG A 18 34.78 3.08 4.36
C ARG A 18 34.37 2.41 5.67
N GLU A 19 34.71 2.96 6.81
CA GLU A 19 34.33 2.41 8.11
C GLU A 19 32.82 2.56 8.36
N GLN A 20 32.21 3.68 7.98
CA GLN A 20 30.77 3.86 8.03
C GLN A 20 30.03 2.83 7.16
N ASN A 21 30.46 2.64 5.92
CA ASN A 21 29.87 1.66 5.00
C ASN A 21 30.04 0.23 5.53
N LYS A 22 31.22 -0.10 6.07
CA LYS A 22 31.48 -1.41 6.68
C LYS A 22 30.60 -1.67 7.90
N LYS A 23 30.37 -0.64 8.74
CA LYS A 23 29.46 -0.73 9.88
C LYS A 23 28.03 -0.95 9.41
N ALA A 24 27.53 -0.13 8.48
CA ALA A 24 26.19 -0.26 7.92
C ALA A 24 25.95 -1.65 7.28
N LEU A 25 26.94 -2.18 6.53
CA LEU A 25 26.87 -3.52 5.96
C LEU A 25 26.82 -4.62 7.02
N ASN A 26 27.61 -4.49 8.09
CA ASN A 26 27.59 -5.45 9.19
C ASN A 26 26.29 -5.41 9.99
N ASP A 27 25.70 -4.22 10.18
CA ASP A 27 24.41 -4.06 10.85
C ASP A 27 23.29 -4.67 9.99
N LEU A 28 23.29 -4.45 8.68
CA LEU A 28 22.39 -5.13 7.73
C LEU A 28 22.55 -6.66 7.78
N LYS A 29 23.78 -7.16 7.80
CA LYS A 29 24.03 -8.60 7.94
C LYS A 29 23.45 -9.17 9.22
N LYS A 30 23.59 -8.47 10.34
CA LYS A 30 23.03 -8.92 11.63
C LYS A 30 21.52 -8.90 11.66
N GLN A 31 20.89 -7.94 10.98
CA GLN A 31 19.43 -7.82 10.93
C GLN A 31 18.78 -8.81 9.97
N LEU A 32 19.36 -9.00 8.78
CA LEU A 32 18.73 -9.75 7.70
C LEU A 32 19.25 -11.18 7.56
N PHE A 33 20.48 -11.45 7.98
CA PHE A 33 21.14 -12.76 7.80
C PHE A 33 21.51 -13.37 9.16
N THR A 34 20.48 -13.57 10.00
CA THR A 34 20.65 -14.18 11.33
C THR A 34 20.95 -15.68 11.25
N LEU A 35 20.59 -16.33 10.12
CA LEU A 35 20.80 -17.74 9.86
C LEU A 35 21.72 -17.95 8.67
N SER A 36 22.41 -19.10 8.64
CA SER A 36 23.10 -19.52 7.42
C SER A 36 22.11 -19.79 6.28
N PRO A 37 22.52 -19.70 4.99
CA PRO A 37 21.64 -20.00 3.86
C PRO A 37 20.98 -21.39 3.95
N ASP A 38 21.68 -22.39 4.44
CA ASP A 38 21.15 -23.74 4.57
C ASP A 38 20.16 -23.85 5.74
N ALA A 39 20.44 -23.21 6.87
CA ALA A 39 19.49 -23.11 7.99
C ALA A 39 18.22 -22.35 7.56
N MET A 40 18.36 -21.28 6.78
CA MET A 40 17.20 -20.54 6.26
C MET A 40 16.35 -21.42 5.32
N LYS A 41 16.99 -22.17 4.41
CA LYS A 41 16.28 -23.13 3.55
C LYS A 41 15.54 -24.18 4.35
N GLN A 42 16.14 -24.69 5.41
CA GLN A 42 15.48 -25.68 6.28
C GLN A 42 14.25 -25.09 6.97
N VAL A 43 14.36 -23.91 7.56
CA VAL A 43 13.23 -23.20 8.19
C VAL A 43 12.10 -22.97 7.18
N LEU A 44 12.43 -22.51 5.97
CA LEU A 44 11.44 -22.30 4.91
C LEU A 44 10.77 -23.62 4.50
N LYS A 45 11.54 -24.70 4.37
CA LYS A 45 10.99 -26.03 4.04
C LYS A 45 10.03 -26.54 5.09
N GLU A 46 10.31 -26.30 6.36
CA GLU A 46 9.43 -26.69 7.48
C GLU A 46 8.21 -25.79 7.60
N ALA A 47 8.38 -24.46 7.39
CA ALA A 47 7.28 -23.50 7.47
C ALA A 47 6.33 -23.56 6.27
N THR A 48 6.82 -23.90 5.07
CA THR A 48 6.04 -23.89 3.82
C THR A 48 4.73 -24.67 3.92
N PRO A 49 4.72 -25.95 4.36
CA PRO A 49 3.47 -26.73 4.42
C PRO A 49 2.47 -26.14 5.42
N ILE A 50 2.94 -25.53 6.51
CA ILE A 50 2.08 -24.89 7.51
C ILE A 50 1.42 -23.65 6.91
N VAL A 51 2.21 -22.79 6.24
CA VAL A 51 1.70 -21.58 5.58
C VAL A 51 0.74 -21.93 4.43
N GLN A 52 1.04 -22.97 3.66
CA GLN A 52 0.16 -23.47 2.61
C GLN A 52 -1.19 -23.94 3.15
N GLU A 53 -1.18 -24.70 4.26
CA GLU A 53 -2.41 -25.17 4.90
C GLU A 53 -3.23 -24.02 5.48
N MET A 54 -2.57 -23.04 6.14
CA MET A 54 -3.25 -21.82 6.60
C MET A 54 -3.91 -21.05 5.45
N ALA A 55 -3.21 -20.91 4.33
CA ALA A 55 -3.76 -20.26 3.14
C ALA A 55 -4.93 -21.07 2.53
N HIS A 56 -4.83 -22.38 2.53
CA HIS A 56 -5.90 -23.26 2.06
C HIS A 56 -7.17 -23.14 2.92
N VAL A 57 -7.03 -23.25 4.23
CA VAL A 57 -8.16 -23.07 5.18
C VAL A 57 -8.76 -21.66 5.05
N GLY A 58 -7.91 -20.63 4.92
CA GLY A 58 -8.39 -19.26 4.69
C GLY A 58 -9.24 -19.13 3.42
N LYS A 59 -8.80 -19.72 2.31
CA LYS A 59 -9.58 -19.74 1.05
C LYS A 59 -10.91 -20.48 1.19
N GLN A 60 -10.90 -21.67 1.79
CA GLN A 60 -12.12 -22.42 2.04
C GLN A 60 -13.12 -21.64 2.91
N PHE A 61 -12.62 -20.97 3.95
CA PHE A 61 -13.45 -20.12 4.79
C PHE A 61 -14.08 -18.98 3.98
N MET A 62 -13.30 -18.27 3.17
CA MET A 62 -13.80 -17.16 2.33
C MET A 62 -14.87 -17.64 1.34
N GLU A 63 -14.67 -18.80 0.71
CA GLU A 63 -15.63 -19.40 -0.21
C GLU A 63 -16.94 -19.79 0.50
N ALA A 64 -16.85 -20.48 1.64
CA ALA A 64 -18.00 -20.89 2.44
C ALA A 64 -18.77 -19.67 3.00
N TYR A 65 -18.05 -18.69 3.53
CA TYR A 65 -18.63 -17.45 4.06
C TYR A 65 -19.34 -16.65 2.95
N GLY A 66 -18.70 -16.52 1.79
CA GLY A 66 -19.32 -15.87 0.63
C GLY A 66 -20.56 -16.61 0.11
N ALA A 67 -20.55 -17.95 0.11
CA ALA A 67 -21.70 -18.77 -0.28
C ALA A 67 -22.88 -18.58 0.71
N GLU A 68 -22.60 -18.56 2.00
CA GLU A 68 -23.61 -18.37 3.05
C GLU A 68 -24.24 -16.98 2.99
N LYS A 69 -23.43 -15.92 2.76
CA LYS A 69 -23.94 -14.57 2.54
C LYS A 69 -24.89 -14.50 1.35
N ARG A 70 -24.52 -15.11 0.21
CA ARG A 70 -25.38 -15.15 -0.99
C ARG A 70 -26.68 -15.89 -0.73
N LEU A 71 -26.62 -17.03 -0.03
CA LEU A 71 -27.81 -17.82 0.31
C LEU A 71 -28.81 -17.00 1.15
N LYS A 72 -28.29 -16.18 2.05
CA LYS A 72 -29.09 -15.34 2.96
C LYS A 72 -29.42 -13.95 2.38
N ASN A 73 -28.97 -13.62 1.17
CA ASN A 73 -29.05 -12.28 0.57
C ASN A 73 -28.49 -11.17 1.49
N LEU A 74 -27.35 -11.45 2.13
CA LEU A 74 -26.65 -10.52 3.01
C LEU A 74 -25.36 -10.04 2.35
N VAL A 75 -24.99 -8.80 2.67
CA VAL A 75 -23.69 -8.20 2.36
C VAL A 75 -23.11 -7.56 3.62
N ASP A 76 -21.80 -7.61 3.78
CA ASP A 76 -21.09 -6.85 4.81
C ASP A 76 -20.48 -5.56 4.21
N PHE A 77 -19.89 -4.72 5.06
CA PHE A 77 -19.30 -3.45 4.61
C PHE A 77 -18.18 -3.65 3.59
N ASN A 78 -17.39 -4.71 3.74
CA ASN A 78 -16.32 -5.02 2.79
C ASN A 78 -16.88 -5.43 1.42
N ASP A 79 -17.99 -6.19 1.38
CA ASP A 79 -18.67 -6.50 0.12
C ASP A 79 -19.16 -5.22 -0.57
N LEU A 80 -19.72 -4.26 0.19
CA LEU A 80 -20.21 -2.99 -0.38
C LEU A 80 -19.09 -2.21 -1.04
N GLU A 81 -17.93 -2.12 -0.42
CA GLU A 81 -16.75 -1.45 -1.00
C GLU A 81 -16.27 -2.17 -2.27
N HIS A 82 -16.13 -3.50 -2.23
CA HIS A 82 -15.71 -4.28 -3.38
C HIS A 82 -16.71 -4.24 -4.54
N TYR A 83 -18.00 -4.33 -4.27
CA TYR A 83 -19.03 -4.21 -5.31
C TYR A 83 -19.09 -2.81 -5.90
N THR A 84 -18.91 -1.78 -5.08
CA THR A 84 -18.83 -0.40 -5.56
C THR A 84 -17.66 -0.25 -6.53
N LEU A 85 -16.48 -0.74 -6.17
CA LEU A 85 -15.32 -0.70 -7.06
C LEU A 85 -15.57 -1.49 -8.36
N ALA A 86 -16.19 -2.68 -8.28
CA ALA A 86 -16.52 -3.49 -9.45
C ALA A 86 -17.54 -2.83 -10.38
N ILE A 87 -18.44 -1.98 -9.84
CA ILE A 87 -19.38 -1.18 -10.61
C ILE A 87 -18.68 0.00 -11.29
N LEU A 88 -17.74 0.66 -10.59
CA LEU A 88 -17.10 1.88 -11.07
C LEU A 88 -15.94 1.63 -12.05
N ALA A 89 -15.28 0.48 -11.96
CA ALA A 89 -14.08 0.17 -12.74
C ALA A 89 -14.24 -1.14 -13.53
N LYS A 90 -13.80 -1.13 -14.79
CA LYS A 90 -13.77 -2.31 -15.66
C LYS A 90 -12.31 -2.70 -15.94
N ASN A 91 -11.97 -3.95 -15.70
CA ASN A 91 -10.66 -4.48 -16.07
C ASN A 91 -10.71 -4.94 -17.55
N GLN A 92 -9.83 -4.38 -18.37
CA GLN A 92 -9.68 -4.70 -19.78
C GLN A 92 -8.24 -5.19 -20.06
N ALA A 93 -7.96 -5.63 -21.27
CA ALA A 93 -6.64 -6.20 -21.63
C ALA A 93 -5.48 -5.21 -21.46
N ASP A 94 -5.74 -3.91 -21.53
CA ASP A 94 -4.78 -2.80 -21.39
C ASP A 94 -4.81 -2.12 -20.00
N GLY A 95 -5.63 -2.61 -19.06
CA GLY A 95 -5.70 -2.11 -17.69
C GLY A 95 -7.11 -1.80 -17.18
N TRP A 96 -7.15 -1.00 -16.12
CA TRP A 96 -8.42 -0.57 -15.51
C TRP A 96 -8.96 0.70 -16.15
N HIS A 97 -10.25 0.70 -16.48
CA HIS A 97 -10.95 1.81 -17.12
C HIS A 97 -12.20 2.20 -16.34
N ALA A 98 -12.59 3.48 -16.47
CA ALA A 98 -13.85 3.96 -15.93
C ALA A 98 -15.03 3.21 -16.60
N SER A 99 -15.97 2.76 -15.79
CA SER A 99 -17.23 2.24 -16.27
C SER A 99 -18.20 3.38 -16.67
N GLU A 100 -19.32 3.04 -17.29
CA GLU A 100 -20.40 4.02 -17.56
C GLU A 100 -20.94 4.64 -16.26
N ALA A 101 -21.01 3.84 -15.18
CA ALA A 101 -21.40 4.34 -13.87
C ALA A 101 -20.40 5.38 -13.32
N SER A 102 -19.09 5.11 -13.46
CA SER A 102 -18.06 6.07 -13.09
C SER A 102 -18.19 7.37 -13.88
N VAL A 103 -18.35 7.31 -15.20
CA VAL A 103 -18.54 8.49 -16.06
C VAL A 103 -19.78 9.27 -15.63
N TYR A 104 -20.90 8.57 -15.44
CA TYR A 104 -22.15 9.20 -14.98
C TYR A 104 -21.99 9.96 -13.66
N TYR A 105 -21.32 9.37 -12.64
CA TYR A 105 -21.14 10.03 -11.37
C TYR A 105 -20.14 11.18 -11.41
N ARG A 106 -19.08 11.09 -12.23
CA ARG A 106 -18.13 12.19 -12.48
C ARG A 106 -18.80 13.43 -13.09
N GLU A 107 -19.80 13.22 -13.93
CA GLU A 107 -20.59 14.32 -14.54
C GLU A 107 -21.64 14.84 -13.58
N LYS A 108 -22.23 13.96 -12.76
CA LYS A 108 -23.30 14.30 -11.84
C LYS A 108 -22.83 15.08 -10.59
N PHE A 109 -21.65 14.76 -10.08
CA PHE A 109 -21.14 15.39 -8.87
C PHE A 109 -20.34 16.64 -9.22
N ASP A 110 -20.83 17.79 -8.75
CA ASP A 110 -20.09 19.04 -8.85
C ASP A 110 -18.85 18.98 -7.98
N GLU A 111 -18.98 18.47 -6.76
CA GLU A 111 -17.92 18.32 -5.77
C GLU A 111 -17.99 16.96 -5.08
N VAL A 112 -16.84 16.40 -4.75
CA VAL A 112 -16.67 15.22 -3.91
C VAL A 112 -15.90 15.66 -2.67
N LEU A 113 -16.55 15.65 -1.51
CA LEU A 113 -16.00 16.12 -0.25
C LEU A 113 -15.69 14.90 0.64
N VAL A 114 -14.46 14.79 1.12
CA VAL A 114 -14.02 13.69 1.98
C VAL A 114 -13.44 14.27 3.27
N ASP A 115 -14.04 13.89 4.38
CA ASP A 115 -13.56 14.21 5.72
C ASP A 115 -12.77 13.04 6.29
N GLU A 116 -11.92 13.30 7.28
CA GLU A 116 -11.09 12.30 7.96
C GLU A 116 -10.26 11.44 6.99
N TYR A 117 -9.69 12.07 5.96
CA TYR A 117 -9.01 11.37 4.87
C TYR A 117 -7.83 10.48 5.34
N GLN A 118 -7.23 10.75 6.52
CA GLN A 118 -6.18 9.92 7.11
C GLN A 118 -6.67 8.52 7.52
N ASP A 119 -7.99 8.32 7.62
CA ASP A 119 -8.58 7.05 8.07
C ASP A 119 -9.12 6.18 6.93
N ILE A 120 -8.98 6.61 5.67
CA ILE A 120 -9.36 5.79 4.52
C ILE A 120 -8.34 4.69 4.24
N ASN A 121 -8.82 3.61 3.62
CA ASN A 121 -7.98 2.52 3.12
C ASN A 121 -7.78 2.60 1.60
N GLN A 122 -6.89 1.75 1.05
CA GLN A 122 -6.57 1.69 -0.38
C GLN A 122 -7.80 1.41 -1.28
N LEU A 123 -8.77 0.62 -0.78
CA LEU A 123 -9.97 0.30 -1.53
C LEU A 123 -10.90 1.51 -1.63
N GLN A 124 -11.07 2.25 -0.54
CA GLN A 124 -11.83 3.48 -0.50
C GLN A 124 -11.18 4.57 -1.35
N GLU A 125 -9.85 4.72 -1.30
CA GLU A 125 -9.11 5.60 -2.21
C GLU A 125 -9.36 5.24 -3.67
N SER A 126 -9.37 3.94 -4.01
CA SER A 126 -9.67 3.47 -5.37
C SER A 126 -11.09 3.84 -5.81
N ILE A 127 -12.07 3.76 -4.91
CA ILE A 127 -13.44 4.19 -5.18
C ILE A 127 -13.48 5.71 -5.46
N LEU A 128 -12.84 6.53 -4.62
CA LEU A 128 -12.75 7.98 -4.81
C LEU A 128 -12.06 8.34 -6.13
N TYR A 129 -11.01 7.63 -6.50
CA TYR A 129 -10.31 7.80 -7.78
C TYR A 129 -11.27 7.66 -8.99
N TRP A 130 -12.19 6.70 -8.95
CA TRP A 130 -13.15 6.48 -10.03
C TRP A 130 -14.36 7.43 -9.99
N LEU A 131 -14.63 8.07 -8.85
CA LEU A 131 -15.72 9.04 -8.71
C LEU A 131 -15.30 10.48 -9.04
N ARG A 132 -14.03 10.85 -8.77
CA ARG A 132 -13.53 12.19 -9.06
C ARG A 132 -13.28 12.43 -10.54
N ARG A 133 -13.34 13.69 -10.98
CA ARG A 133 -12.90 14.08 -12.32
C ARG A 133 -11.39 13.82 -12.51
N PRO A 134 -10.92 13.49 -13.72
CA PRO A 134 -9.49 13.36 -14.00
C PRO A 134 -8.72 14.64 -13.69
N LEU A 135 -7.46 14.51 -13.26
CA LEU A 135 -6.60 15.66 -12.95
C LEU A 135 -6.30 16.55 -14.17
N SER A 136 -6.51 16.05 -15.38
CA SER A 136 -6.37 16.82 -16.64
C SER A 136 -7.51 17.79 -16.89
N THR A 137 -8.56 17.73 -16.08
CA THR A 137 -9.73 18.60 -16.11
C THR A 137 -9.80 19.41 -14.81
N GLU A 138 -10.79 20.28 -14.70
CA GLU A 138 -11.09 20.96 -13.45
C GLU A 138 -11.43 19.90 -12.37
N GLY A 139 -10.58 19.82 -11.32
CA GLY A 139 -10.72 18.86 -10.24
C GLY A 139 -11.95 19.16 -9.39
N ASN A 140 -12.59 18.12 -8.86
CA ASN A 140 -13.78 18.24 -8.02
C ASN A 140 -13.65 17.47 -6.68
N LEU A 141 -12.45 17.07 -6.30
CA LEU A 141 -12.20 16.36 -5.04
C LEU A 141 -11.59 17.31 -4.01
N PHE A 142 -12.26 17.48 -2.87
CA PHE A 142 -11.77 18.19 -1.71
C PHE A 142 -11.62 17.23 -0.53
N MET A 143 -10.46 17.25 0.13
CA MET A 143 -10.11 16.32 1.20
C MET A 143 -9.66 17.09 2.43
N VAL A 144 -10.15 16.68 3.59
CA VAL A 144 -9.76 17.20 4.90
C VAL A 144 -9.28 16.05 5.77
N GLY A 145 -8.24 16.27 6.56
CA GLY A 145 -7.71 15.27 7.48
C GLY A 145 -6.52 15.78 8.28
N ASP A 146 -6.16 15.03 9.30
CA ASP A 146 -4.96 15.25 10.10
C ASP A 146 -4.27 13.91 10.38
N VAL A 147 -3.10 13.69 9.79
CA VAL A 147 -2.31 12.45 9.96
C VAL A 147 -2.03 12.11 11.41
N LYS A 148 -1.93 13.12 12.29
CA LYS A 148 -1.68 12.93 13.73
C LYS A 148 -2.88 12.32 14.46
N GLN A 149 -4.08 12.39 13.87
CA GLN A 149 -5.31 11.86 14.43
C GLN A 149 -5.64 10.45 13.88
N SER A 150 -4.81 9.87 13.01
CA SER A 150 -5.03 8.53 12.50
C SER A 150 -4.91 7.49 13.61
N ILE A 151 -6.01 6.79 13.89
CA ILE A 151 -6.11 5.76 14.93
C ILE A 151 -6.71 4.45 14.40
N TYR A 152 -7.11 4.39 13.12
CA TYR A 152 -7.82 3.25 12.53
C TYR A 152 -6.93 2.32 11.70
N SER A 153 -5.64 2.22 12.00
CA SER A 153 -4.71 1.30 11.33
C SER A 153 -5.18 -0.17 11.40
N PHE A 154 -5.87 -0.56 12.47
CA PHE A 154 -6.49 -1.90 12.62
C PHE A 154 -7.66 -2.16 11.65
N ARG A 155 -8.19 -1.12 10.99
CA ARG A 155 -9.18 -1.19 9.90
C ARG A 155 -8.54 -1.01 8.53
N LEU A 156 -7.22 -1.19 8.42
CA LEU A 156 -6.44 -0.99 7.20
C LEU A 156 -6.38 0.47 6.71
N ALA A 157 -6.70 1.44 7.59
CA ALA A 157 -6.47 2.85 7.28
C ALA A 157 -4.98 3.07 6.96
N ASP A 158 -4.72 3.81 5.89
CA ASP A 158 -3.37 4.06 5.39
C ASP A 158 -3.08 5.57 5.34
N PRO A 159 -2.54 6.14 6.43
CA PRO A 159 -2.22 7.57 6.46
C PRO A 159 -1.20 8.02 5.41
N THR A 160 -0.47 7.08 4.81
CA THR A 160 0.50 7.41 3.75
C THR A 160 -0.20 7.95 2.52
N LEU A 161 -1.44 7.53 2.24
CA LEU A 161 -2.27 8.07 1.16
C LEU A 161 -2.45 9.59 1.28
N PHE A 162 -2.70 10.07 2.51
CA PHE A 162 -2.86 11.50 2.76
C PHE A 162 -1.52 12.26 2.56
N ILE A 163 -0.41 11.69 3.06
CA ILE A 163 0.93 12.27 2.90
C ILE A 163 1.32 12.33 1.42
N GLU A 164 1.04 11.30 0.65
CA GLU A 164 1.29 11.27 -0.80
C GLU A 164 0.51 12.36 -1.53
N LYS A 165 -0.76 12.54 -1.20
CA LYS A 165 -1.58 13.62 -1.76
C LYS A 165 -1.02 14.99 -1.40
N TYR A 166 -0.68 15.21 -0.14
CA TYR A 166 -0.09 16.48 0.33
C TYR A 166 1.19 16.83 -0.41
N ASN A 167 2.00 15.83 -0.80
CA ASN A 167 3.22 16.05 -1.55
C ASN A 167 3.00 16.27 -3.07
N GLN A 168 1.81 15.97 -3.59
CA GLN A 168 1.46 16.16 -5.00
C GLN A 168 0.90 17.56 -5.30
N TYR A 169 0.39 18.24 -4.29
CA TYR A 169 -0.20 19.58 -4.36
C TYR A 169 0.70 20.62 -3.66
#